data_053f75cef9d40cf3673e7fed6ff28c99
#
_entry.id   053f75cef9d40cf3673e7fed6ff28c99
#
_cell.length_a   1.000
_cell.length_b   1.000
_cell.length_c   1.000
_cell.angle_alpha   90.00
_cell.angle_beta   90.00
_cell.angle_gamma   90.00
#
_symmetry.space_group_name_H-M   'P 1'
#
loop_
_entity.id
_entity.type
_entity.pdbx_description
1 polymer ?
#
loop_
_entity_poly.entity_id
_entity_poly.type
_entity_poly.pdbx_seq_one_letter_code
_entity_poly.pdbx_strand_id
1 'polypeptide(L)'
;MKKTIVITVASALACGQLHADPLASDATACDAVKVGVQNVVVWVLCHNQADARQDKNEPSYLMDVWWAYRSGRLYLAQQFHDGRISEEDFKTKLEIIGKQAFDEAERRKRAHTGR
;
A
#
# COMPACT_ATOMS: atom_id res chain seq x y z
N MET A 1 19.38 -5.38 -34.95
CA MET A 1 19.12 -5.33 -34.69
C MET A 1 18.45 -5.21 -34.12
N LYS A 2 18.38 -5.18 -33.85
CA LYS A 2 17.82 -5.00 -33.44
C LYS A 2 17.28 -5.16 -32.58
N LYS A 3 17.25 -5.29 -32.48
CA LYS A 3 16.73 -5.43 -31.80
C LYS A 3 16.45 -5.18 -30.86
N THR A 4 16.57 -5.02 -30.64
CA THR A 4 16.25 -4.78 -29.90
C THR A 4 15.65 -4.42 -29.30
N ILE A 5 15.59 -4.25 -29.57
CA ILE A 5 14.94 -3.78 -29.13
C ILE A 5 14.00 -3.85 -28.67
N VAL A 6 13.79 -3.92 -28.93
CA VAL A 6 12.80 -4.05 -28.66
C VAL A 6 12.42 -4.41 -27.72
N ILE A 7 12.70 -4.77 -27.18
CA ILE A 7 12.34 -5.15 -26.24
C ILE A 7 12.00 -4.52 -25.29
N THR A 8 12.39 -3.83 -25.10
CA THR A 8 12.13 -3.01 -24.31
C THR A 8 10.89 -2.71 -24.11
N VAL A 9 10.53 -2.50 -24.88
CA VAL A 9 9.30 -2.23 -24.94
C VAL A 9 8.56 -3.08 -24.16
N ALA A 10 8.80 -4.19 -24.27
CA ALA A 10 8.08 -5.12 -23.58
C ALA A 10 8.12 -4.78 -22.15
N SER A 11 9.22 -4.33 -21.72
CA SER A 11 9.29 -4.06 -20.35
C SER A 11 8.41 -2.93 -19.99
N ALA A 12 8.37 -2.03 -20.82
CA ALA A 12 7.55 -0.93 -20.56
C ALA A 12 6.17 -1.40 -20.41
N LEU A 13 5.85 -2.39 -21.14
CA LEU A 13 4.59 -2.86 -21.07
C LEU A 13 4.34 -3.41 -19.76
N ALA A 14 5.24 -4.10 -19.24
CA ALA A 14 5.05 -4.70 -17.99
C ALA A 14 4.71 -3.66 -16.97
N CYS A 15 5.38 -2.58 -17.01
CA CYS A 15 5.07 -1.53 -16.10
C CYS A 15 3.74 -0.96 -16.41
N GLY A 16 3.49 -0.85 -17.64
CA GLY A 16 2.25 -0.32 -18.08
C GLY A 16 1.11 -1.13 -17.60
N GLN A 17 1.25 -2.39 -17.59
CA GLN A 17 0.20 -3.21 -17.19
C GLN A 17 -0.24 -2.96 -15.82
N LEU A 18 0.68 -2.72 -14.94
CA LEU A 18 0.32 -2.50 -13.60
C LEU A 18 -0.58 -1.32 -13.46
N HIS A 19 -0.26 -0.26 -14.11
CA HIS A 19 -1.06 0.89 -13.88
C HIS A 19 -2.22 1.00 -14.79
N ALA A 20 -2.12 0.39 -15.91
CA ALA A 20 -3.18 0.51 -16.85
C ALA A 20 -4.33 -0.35 -16.44
N ASP A 21 -4.08 -1.36 -15.74
CA ASP A 21 -5.13 -2.25 -15.38
C ASP A 21 -5.95 -1.64 -14.28
N PRO A 22 -7.22 -1.37 -14.53
CA PRO A 22 -8.05 -0.82 -13.49
C PRO A 22 -8.11 -1.71 -12.30
N LEU A 23 -7.84 -2.97 -12.50
CA LEU A 23 -7.84 -3.86 -11.38
C LEU A 23 -6.68 -3.59 -10.49
N ALA A 24 -5.68 -2.93 -10.99
CA ALA A 24 -4.55 -2.61 -10.19
C ALA A 24 -4.92 -1.69 -9.05
N SER A 25 -6.14 -1.18 -9.05
CA SER A 25 -6.58 -0.38 -7.94
C SER A 25 -6.92 -1.27 -6.77
N ASP A 26 -7.02 -2.56 -6.99
CA ASP A 26 -7.40 -3.48 -5.96
C ASP A 26 -6.15 -3.93 -5.23
N ALA A 27 -6.22 -3.93 -3.92
CA ALA A 27 -5.09 -4.35 -3.10
C ALA A 27 -4.68 -5.80 -3.38
N THR A 28 -5.61 -6.60 -3.85
CA THR A 28 -5.29 -7.99 -4.18
C THR A 28 -4.22 -8.08 -5.24
N ALA A 29 -4.20 -7.15 -6.17
CA ALA A 29 -3.22 -7.18 -7.24
C ALA A 29 -1.82 -6.97 -6.69
N CYS A 30 -1.69 -6.29 -5.56
CA CYS A 30 -0.40 -6.04 -4.96
C CYS A 30 0.20 -7.31 -4.38
N ASP A 31 -0.65 -8.27 -4.03
CA ASP A 31 -0.20 -9.50 -3.38
C ASP A 31 0.17 -10.59 -4.38
N ALA A 32 0.19 -10.25 -5.65
CA ALA A 32 0.60 -11.21 -6.67
C ALA A 32 2.07 -11.58 -6.49
N VAL A 33 2.83 -10.72 -5.82
CA VAL A 33 4.25 -10.97 -5.60
C VAL A 33 4.48 -11.19 -4.12
N LYS A 34 5.25 -12.20 -3.79
CA LYS A 34 5.56 -12.45 -2.40
C LYS A 34 6.44 -11.32 -1.89
N VAL A 35 6.07 -10.74 -0.77
CA VAL A 35 6.81 -9.62 -0.22
C VAL A 35 8.05 -10.11 0.54
N GLY A 36 9.14 -9.39 0.39
CA GLY A 36 10.37 -9.67 1.10
C GLY A 36 11.16 -8.37 1.25
N VAL A 37 12.33 -8.46 1.83
CA VAL A 37 13.13 -7.27 2.12
C VAL A 37 13.45 -6.47 0.86
N GLN A 38 13.57 -7.13 -0.28
CA GLN A 38 13.94 -6.43 -1.51
C GLN A 38 12.80 -5.62 -2.12
N ASN A 39 11.59 -6.09 -1.96
CA ASN A 39 10.46 -5.44 -2.64
C ASN A 39 9.40 -4.88 -1.69
N VAL A 40 9.71 -4.85 -0.40
CA VAL A 40 8.71 -4.42 0.59
C VAL A 40 8.23 -2.99 0.36
N VAL A 41 9.13 -2.10 -0.05
CA VAL A 41 8.73 -0.71 -0.28
C VAL A 41 7.79 -0.62 -1.47
N VAL A 42 8.10 -1.34 -2.54
CA VAL A 42 7.24 -1.35 -3.71
C VAL A 42 5.89 -1.97 -3.38
N TRP A 43 5.89 -3.02 -2.59
CA TRP A 43 4.67 -3.68 -2.15
C TRP A 43 3.78 -2.70 -1.37
N VAL A 44 4.40 -1.94 -0.45
CA VAL A 44 3.64 -0.98 0.34
C VAL A 44 3.13 0.17 -0.53
N LEU A 45 3.96 0.65 -1.46
CA LEU A 45 3.51 1.71 -2.35
C LEU A 45 2.33 1.27 -3.20
N CYS A 46 2.34 0.02 -3.63
CA CYS A 46 1.23 -0.54 -4.38
C CYS A 46 -0.05 -0.53 -3.53
N HIS A 47 0.06 -1.02 -2.29
CA HIS A 47 -1.09 -1.03 -1.39
C HIS A 47 -1.57 0.39 -1.08
N ASN A 48 -0.64 1.31 -0.85
CA ASN A 48 -0.99 2.70 -0.55
C ASN A 48 -1.72 3.34 -1.73
N GLN A 49 -1.30 3.00 -2.95
CA GLN A 49 -1.94 3.54 -4.12
C GLN A 49 -3.34 2.96 -4.30
N ALA A 50 -3.49 1.67 -4.07
CA ALA A 50 -4.80 1.03 -4.16
C ALA A 50 -5.75 1.64 -3.13
N ASP A 51 -5.26 1.87 -1.91
CA ASP A 51 -6.07 2.47 -0.88
C ASP A 51 -6.48 3.90 -1.25
N ALA A 52 -5.55 4.66 -1.81
CA ALA A 52 -5.82 6.04 -2.18
C ALA A 52 -6.93 6.16 -3.23
N ARG A 53 -7.05 5.16 -4.07
CA ARG A 53 -8.12 5.18 -5.07
C ARG A 53 -9.49 5.03 -4.45
N GLN A 54 -9.57 4.53 -3.23
CA GLN A 54 -10.83 4.39 -2.52
C GLN A 54 -11.16 5.63 -1.68
N ASP A 55 -10.24 6.59 -1.59
CA ASP A 55 -10.44 7.75 -0.72
C ASP A 55 -11.70 8.52 -1.06
N LYS A 56 -12.06 8.58 -2.31
CA LYS A 56 -13.25 9.32 -2.70
C LYS A 56 -14.53 8.72 -2.13
N ASN A 57 -14.46 7.47 -1.69
CA ASN A 57 -15.61 6.79 -1.10
C ASN A 57 -15.61 6.89 0.41
N GLU A 58 -14.59 7.52 0.99
CA GLU A 58 -14.44 7.61 2.42
C GLU A 58 -14.90 8.96 2.95
N PRO A 59 -15.50 9.00 4.13
CA PRO A 59 -15.84 10.28 4.73
C PRO A 59 -14.59 11.11 4.98
N SER A 60 -14.71 12.41 4.77
CA SER A 60 -13.56 13.29 4.94
C SER A 60 -13.02 13.26 6.36
N TYR A 61 -13.84 12.98 7.34
CA TYR A 61 -13.37 12.98 8.73
C TYR A 61 -12.50 11.77 9.06
N LEU A 62 -12.30 10.86 8.10
CA LEU A 62 -11.41 9.72 8.29
C LEU A 62 -10.10 9.86 7.52
N MET A 63 -9.97 10.90 6.70
CA MET A 63 -8.83 10.98 5.79
C MET A 63 -7.50 11.04 6.51
N ASP A 64 -7.42 11.78 7.62
CA ASP A 64 -6.17 11.85 8.35
C ASP A 64 -5.79 10.49 8.97
N VAL A 65 -6.78 9.69 9.32
CA VAL A 65 -6.53 8.35 9.86
C VAL A 65 -5.86 7.48 8.80
N TRP A 66 -6.45 7.50 7.60
CA TRP A 66 -5.91 6.67 6.52
C TRP A 66 -4.56 7.16 6.02
N TRP A 67 -4.37 8.47 6.00
CA TRP A 67 -3.08 9.03 5.60
C TRP A 67 -2.00 8.68 6.61
N ALA A 68 -2.31 8.75 7.89
CA ALA A 68 -1.35 8.39 8.92
C ALA A 68 -0.99 6.91 8.82
N TYR A 69 -1.98 6.07 8.56
CA TYR A 69 -1.74 4.64 8.41
C TYR A 69 -0.83 4.36 7.21
N ARG A 70 -1.12 4.99 6.08
CA ARG A 70 -0.31 4.77 4.87
C ARG A 70 1.13 5.26 5.06
N SER A 71 1.28 6.41 5.71
CA SER A 71 2.61 6.94 5.99
C SER A 71 3.37 6.03 6.94
N GLY A 72 2.71 5.54 7.97
CA GLY A 72 3.33 4.63 8.92
C GLY A 72 3.74 3.33 8.28
N ARG A 73 2.90 2.82 7.39
CA ARG A 73 3.18 1.57 6.68
C ARG A 73 4.42 1.74 5.81
N LEU A 74 4.53 2.88 5.13
CA LEU A 74 5.69 3.12 4.29
C LEU A 74 6.96 3.28 5.12
N TYR A 75 6.85 3.96 6.25
CA TYR A 75 8.00 4.12 7.14
C TYR A 75 8.51 2.75 7.62
N LEU A 76 7.59 1.88 8.01
CA LEU A 76 7.98 0.54 8.44
C LEU A 76 8.64 -0.25 7.31
N ALA A 77 8.11 -0.10 6.11
CA ALA A 77 8.68 -0.79 4.95
C ALA A 77 10.11 -0.32 4.69
N GLN A 78 10.36 0.97 4.83
CA GLN A 78 11.69 1.51 4.64
C GLN A 78 12.65 1.00 5.71
N GLN A 79 12.18 0.91 6.95
CA GLN A 79 13.01 0.38 8.02
C GLN A 79 13.35 -1.07 7.81
N PHE A 80 12.39 -1.86 7.35
CA PHE A 80 12.64 -3.26 7.07
C PHE A 80 13.63 -3.39 5.89
N HIS A 81 13.39 -2.62 4.84
CA HIS A 81 14.26 -2.65 3.67
C HIS A 81 15.70 -2.28 4.06
N ASP A 82 15.87 -1.33 4.96
CA ASP A 82 17.18 -0.86 5.37
C ASP A 82 17.83 -1.74 6.44
N GLY A 83 17.17 -2.79 6.84
CA GLY A 83 17.73 -3.70 7.83
C GLY A 83 17.64 -3.21 9.26
N ARG A 84 16.83 -2.19 9.52
CA ARG A 84 16.70 -1.64 10.86
C ARG A 84 15.73 -2.41 11.73
N ILE A 85 14.81 -3.13 11.12
CA ILE A 85 13.93 -4.02 11.85
C ILE A 85 13.86 -5.33 11.11
N SER A 86 13.52 -6.39 11.80
CA SER A 86 13.40 -7.71 11.20
C SER A 86 12.08 -7.85 10.45
N GLU A 87 11.97 -8.89 9.67
CA GLU A 87 10.71 -9.17 8.97
C GLU A 87 9.60 -9.40 9.97
N GLU A 88 9.90 -10.11 11.05
CA GLU A 88 8.90 -10.38 12.09
C GLU A 88 8.44 -9.08 12.73
N ASP A 89 9.37 -8.17 13.02
CA ASP A 89 9.03 -6.88 13.60
C ASP A 89 8.18 -6.08 12.63
N PHE A 90 8.53 -6.12 11.35
CA PHE A 90 7.77 -5.42 10.34
C PHE A 90 6.32 -5.89 10.34
N LYS A 91 6.12 -7.21 10.33
CA LYS A 91 4.77 -7.77 10.30
C LYS A 91 3.98 -7.41 11.56
N THR A 92 4.63 -7.53 12.72
CA THR A 92 3.97 -7.24 13.98
C THR A 92 3.57 -5.76 14.07
N LYS A 93 4.49 -4.88 13.69
CA LYS A 93 4.20 -3.46 13.78
C LYS A 93 3.15 -3.04 12.76
N LEU A 94 3.16 -3.69 11.60
CA LEU A 94 2.17 -3.41 10.57
C LEU A 94 0.77 -3.76 11.08
N GLU A 95 0.63 -4.88 11.75
CA GLU A 95 -0.65 -5.27 12.33
C GLU A 95 -1.09 -4.27 13.39
N ILE A 96 -0.15 -3.80 14.21
CA ILE A 96 -0.48 -2.87 15.27
C ILE A 96 -1.00 -1.55 14.70
N ILE A 97 -0.31 -0.98 13.73
CA ILE A 97 -0.77 0.30 13.20
C ILE A 97 -2.06 0.14 12.41
N GLY A 98 -2.27 -1.02 11.78
CA GLY A 98 -3.52 -1.30 11.09
C GLY A 98 -4.68 -1.35 12.07
N LYS A 99 -4.49 -2.06 13.18
CA LYS A 99 -5.53 -2.16 14.18
C LYS A 99 -5.84 -0.81 14.78
N GLN A 100 -4.81 -0.02 15.06
CA GLN A 100 -5.01 1.32 15.62
C GLN A 100 -5.82 2.20 14.67
N ALA A 101 -5.50 2.13 13.37
CA ALA A 101 -6.21 2.93 12.39
C ALA A 101 -7.67 2.52 12.29
N PHE A 102 -7.93 1.22 12.24
CA PHE A 102 -9.30 0.75 12.15
C PHE A 102 -10.10 1.05 13.42
N ASP A 103 -9.49 0.90 14.58
CA ASP A 103 -10.17 1.21 15.84
C ASP A 103 -10.51 2.68 15.90
N GLU A 104 -9.59 3.54 15.47
CA GLU A 104 -9.86 4.97 15.48
C GLU A 104 -10.96 5.34 14.48
N ALA A 105 -10.92 4.72 13.31
CA ALA A 105 -11.95 4.97 12.31
C ALA A 105 -13.31 4.56 12.83
N GLU A 106 -13.41 3.41 13.49
CA GLU A 106 -14.67 2.96 14.04
C GLU A 106 -15.16 3.87 15.16
N ARG A 107 -14.24 4.33 15.99
CA ARG A 107 -14.58 5.26 17.04
C ARG A 107 -15.19 6.55 16.46
N ARG A 108 -14.58 7.06 15.40
CA ARG A 108 -15.05 8.29 14.76
C ARG A 108 -16.39 8.10 14.08
N LYS A 109 -16.59 6.94 13.46
CA LYS A 109 -17.87 6.65 12.82
C LYS A 109 -18.98 6.62 13.86
N ARG A 110 -18.73 5.98 15.00
CA ARG A 110 -19.73 5.93 16.06
C ARG A 110 -20.02 7.31 16.58
N ALA A 111 -18.99 8.12 16.79
CA ALA A 111 -19.19 9.47 17.29
C ALA A 111 -19.97 10.32 16.28
N HIS A 112 -19.72 10.09 14.99
CA HIS A 112 -20.35 10.87 13.95
C HIS A 112 -21.83 10.51 13.78
N THR A 113 -22.15 9.24 13.94
CA THR A 113 -23.52 8.79 13.72
C THR A 113 -24.29 8.58 15.02
N GLY A 114 -23.63 8.57 16.11
CA GLY A 114 -24.25 8.24 17.39
C GLY A 114 -25.03 9.39 17.98
N ARG A 115 -25.25 10.44 17.23
CA ARG A 115 -26.05 11.55 17.75
C ARG A 115 -27.53 11.23 17.76
#